data_1c347df0524fd5b0afae08d802311956
#
_entry.id   1c347df0524fd5b0afae08d802311956
#
_cell.length_a   1.000
_cell.length_b   1.000
_cell.length_c   1.000
_cell.angle_alpha   90.00
_cell.angle_beta   90.00
_cell.angle_gamma   90.00
#
_symmetry.space_group_name_H-M   'P 1'
#
loop_
_entity.id
_entity.type
_entity.pdbx_description
1 polymer ?
#
loop_
_entity_poly.entity_id
_entity_poly.type
_entity_poly.pdbx_seq_one_letter_code
_entity_poly.pdbx_strand_id
1 'polypeptide(L)'
;MAQARMIFPPDFLWGTAVSSHQVEGNNTNNDWWAWEQEDGRILHHHRSGRACNWWENAETDLDAAAEMGLNAQRISLEWSRIEPEPSVFDTAALDRYREILIAMHARGLEPMVALHHFTNPRWLVEKGDFNVDVVVDYFQRYAAKVVDALGDLIPKWITFNEPMVYVFMRYMNDEFPAPQKHGFGPGFQAVRHMLHCHAAAYHTIKAKYPETQVGIAKSMQVFAPRLDGNWLDSWMARRVE
;
A
#
# COMPACT_ATOMS: atom_id res chain seq x y z
N MET A 1 -6.97 -25.17 34.25
CA MET A 1 -6.93 -25.61 32.86
C MET A 1 -5.57 -25.15 32.29
N ALA A 2 -4.72 -26.04 31.82
CA ALA A 2 -3.46 -25.68 31.18
C ALA A 2 -3.79 -24.92 29.88
N GLN A 3 -3.35 -23.68 29.73
CA GLN A 3 -3.45 -22.96 28.47
C GLN A 3 -2.66 -23.74 27.42
N ALA A 4 -3.34 -24.16 26.35
CA ALA A 4 -2.68 -24.77 25.21
C ALA A 4 -1.71 -23.74 24.63
N ARG A 5 -0.40 -24.03 24.70
CA ARG A 5 0.65 -23.17 24.15
C ARG A 5 0.58 -23.30 22.63
N MET A 6 0.18 -22.26 21.93
CA MET A 6 0.29 -22.21 20.48
C MET A 6 1.76 -22.08 20.08
N ILE A 7 2.21 -22.94 19.19
CA ILE A 7 3.56 -22.91 18.62
C ILE A 7 3.42 -22.54 17.15
N PHE A 8 4.04 -21.44 16.75
CA PHE A 8 4.09 -21.03 15.35
C PHE A 8 5.23 -21.74 14.62
N PRO A 9 5.12 -21.95 13.29
CA PRO A 9 6.23 -22.46 12.49
C PRO A 9 7.51 -21.63 12.67
N PRO A 10 8.69 -22.23 12.53
CA PRO A 10 9.97 -21.53 12.71
C PRO A 10 10.18 -20.35 11.72
N ASP A 11 9.56 -20.45 10.54
CA ASP A 11 9.60 -19.47 9.44
C ASP A 11 8.44 -18.48 9.47
N PHE A 12 7.67 -18.43 10.57
CA PHE A 12 6.56 -17.50 10.71
C PHE A 12 7.07 -16.06 10.76
N LEU A 13 6.48 -15.19 9.92
CA LEU A 13 6.88 -13.79 9.87
C LEU A 13 6.12 -12.97 10.93
N TRP A 14 6.90 -12.43 11.86
CA TRP A 14 6.45 -11.46 12.83
C TRP A 14 6.92 -10.07 12.39
N GLY A 15 6.00 -9.15 12.15
CA GLY A 15 6.39 -7.88 11.57
C GLY A 15 5.43 -6.74 11.87
N THR A 16 5.84 -5.56 11.49
CA THR A 16 5.01 -4.35 11.46
C THR A 16 4.72 -3.92 10.01
N ALA A 17 3.76 -3.03 9.85
CA ALA A 17 3.37 -2.51 8.55
C ALA A 17 3.14 -1.01 8.62
N VAL A 18 3.73 -0.28 7.70
CA VAL A 18 3.57 1.17 7.56
C VAL A 18 3.26 1.53 6.11
N SER A 19 2.72 2.72 5.88
CA SER A 19 2.58 3.29 4.54
C SER A 19 3.32 4.61 4.39
N SER A 20 3.81 4.87 3.19
CA SER A 20 4.65 6.02 2.85
C SER A 20 4.06 7.35 3.35
N HIS A 21 2.81 7.67 2.97
CA HIS A 21 2.18 8.94 3.33
C HIS A 21 1.97 9.08 4.86
N GLN A 22 1.72 7.97 5.55
CA GLN A 22 1.47 7.99 7.00
C GLN A 22 2.73 8.23 7.84
N VAL A 23 3.90 7.81 7.36
CA VAL A 23 5.10 7.81 8.21
C VAL A 23 6.29 8.59 7.67
N GLU A 24 6.48 8.66 6.35
CA GLU A 24 7.69 9.25 5.77
C GLU A 24 7.86 10.74 6.05
N GLY A 25 6.77 11.49 5.88
CA GLY A 25 6.78 12.95 5.97
C GLY A 25 7.11 13.65 4.65
N ASN A 26 6.61 14.87 4.53
CA ASN A 26 6.84 15.77 3.40
C ASN A 26 6.44 15.21 2.00
N ASN A 27 5.50 14.27 1.95
CA ASN A 27 4.93 13.73 0.72
C ASN A 27 3.87 14.70 0.14
N THR A 28 4.32 15.83 -0.40
CA THR A 28 3.46 16.97 -0.78
C THR A 28 2.91 16.89 -2.20
N ASN A 29 3.38 15.94 -3.03
CA ASN A 29 3.01 15.83 -4.44
C ASN A 29 1.97 14.73 -4.73
N ASN A 30 1.17 14.36 -3.74
CA ASN A 30 0.09 13.40 -3.90
C ASN A 30 -1.30 14.00 -3.62
N ASP A 31 -2.32 13.24 -3.93
CA ASP A 31 -3.71 13.63 -3.78
C ASP A 31 -4.14 13.75 -2.30
N TRP A 32 -3.59 12.93 -1.41
CA TRP A 32 -3.88 13.01 0.02
C TRP A 32 -3.37 14.32 0.63
N TRP A 33 -2.14 14.72 0.29
CA TRP A 33 -1.64 16.03 0.71
C TRP A 33 -2.53 17.17 0.25
N ALA A 34 -2.95 17.15 -1.03
CA ALA A 34 -3.83 18.19 -1.56
C ALA A 34 -5.18 18.22 -0.83
N TRP A 35 -5.77 17.06 -0.58
CA TRP A 35 -7.07 16.89 0.07
C TRP A 35 -7.04 17.30 1.55
N GLU A 36 -6.01 16.98 2.30
CA GLU A 36 -5.89 17.36 3.71
C GLU A 36 -5.71 18.87 3.93
N GLN A 37 -5.38 19.64 2.86
CA GLN A 37 -5.34 21.10 2.95
C GLN A 37 -6.74 21.74 2.93
N GLU A 38 -7.77 21.01 2.51
CA GLU A 38 -9.16 21.48 2.50
C GLU A 38 -9.73 21.49 3.92
N ASP A 39 -10.51 22.52 4.23
CA ASP A 39 -11.15 22.63 5.54
C ASP A 39 -12.18 21.52 5.78
N GLY A 40 -12.17 20.95 6.98
CA GLY A 40 -13.13 19.93 7.41
C GLY A 40 -12.84 18.50 6.96
N ARG A 41 -11.77 18.27 6.20
CA ARG A 41 -11.40 16.91 5.76
C ARG A 41 -10.77 16.07 6.87
N ILE A 42 -9.88 16.67 7.63
CA ILE A 42 -9.19 15.99 8.73
C ILE A 42 -9.62 16.54 10.07
N LEU A 43 -9.86 15.65 11.03
CA LEU A 43 -10.24 16.00 12.39
C LEU A 43 -9.21 16.97 13.00
N HIS A 44 -9.68 18.04 13.63
CA HIS A 44 -8.86 19.09 14.22
C HIS A 44 -7.92 19.79 13.24
N HIS A 45 -8.18 19.72 11.94
CA HIS A 45 -7.33 20.31 10.87
C HIS A 45 -5.85 19.83 10.95
N HIS A 46 -5.63 18.63 11.48
CA HIS A 46 -4.29 18.03 11.45
C HIS A 46 -3.85 17.76 10.02
N ARG A 47 -2.54 17.79 9.78
CA ARG A 47 -1.93 17.55 8.47
C ARG A 47 -0.78 16.59 8.64
N SER A 48 -0.50 15.80 7.60
CA SER A 48 0.59 14.83 7.62
C SER A 48 1.95 15.50 7.85
N GLY A 49 2.26 16.59 7.16
CA GLY A 49 3.48 17.35 7.35
C GLY A 49 4.73 16.48 7.43
N ARG A 50 5.44 16.56 8.54
CA ARG A 50 6.59 15.67 8.82
C ARG A 50 6.19 14.23 9.14
N ALA A 51 4.93 13.96 9.39
CA ALA A 51 4.43 12.67 9.86
C ALA A 51 5.31 12.11 11.01
N CYS A 52 5.78 10.86 10.90
CA CYS A 52 6.75 10.29 11.84
C CYS A 52 8.21 10.63 11.48
N ASN A 53 8.44 11.42 10.44
CA ASN A 53 9.76 11.73 9.89
C ASN A 53 10.57 10.46 9.53
N TRP A 54 9.87 9.42 9.09
CA TRP A 54 10.47 8.13 8.82
C TRP A 54 11.43 8.15 7.62
N TRP A 55 11.19 9.06 6.68
CA TRP A 55 12.11 9.25 5.54
C TRP A 55 13.55 9.51 5.98
N GLU A 56 13.72 10.28 7.06
CA GLU A 56 15.04 10.63 7.61
C GLU A 56 15.53 9.62 8.68
N ASN A 57 14.60 8.96 9.39
CA ASN A 57 14.92 8.18 10.58
C ASN A 57 14.54 6.69 10.47
N ALA A 58 14.36 6.18 9.26
CA ALA A 58 13.92 4.79 9.05
C ALA A 58 14.80 3.78 9.80
N GLU A 59 16.11 3.97 9.79
CA GLU A 59 17.07 3.07 10.42
C GLU A 59 16.85 2.95 11.93
N THR A 60 16.52 4.06 12.60
CA THR A 60 16.22 4.05 14.05
C THR A 60 14.96 3.24 14.36
N ASP A 61 13.91 3.39 13.54
CA ASP A 61 12.67 2.63 13.73
C ASP A 61 12.86 1.15 13.37
N LEU A 62 13.71 0.85 12.40
CA LEU A 62 14.10 -0.52 12.06
C LEU A 62 14.95 -1.17 13.17
N ASP A 63 15.81 -0.41 13.88
CA ASP A 63 16.52 -0.89 15.07
C ASP A 63 15.52 -1.29 16.14
N ALA A 64 14.53 -0.45 16.45
CA ALA A 64 13.50 -0.76 17.43
C ALA A 64 12.68 -2.00 17.04
N ALA A 65 12.33 -2.17 15.76
CA ALA A 65 11.63 -3.35 15.26
C ALA A 65 12.47 -4.63 15.47
N ALA A 66 13.76 -4.59 15.17
CA ALA A 66 14.68 -5.72 15.39
C ALA A 66 14.87 -6.04 16.89
N GLU A 67 15.00 -5.02 17.75
CA GLU A 67 15.08 -5.19 19.20
C GLU A 67 13.82 -5.82 19.81
N MET A 68 12.65 -5.57 19.20
CA MET A 68 11.40 -6.25 19.58
C MET A 68 11.35 -7.73 19.15
N GLY A 69 12.35 -8.23 18.42
CA GLY A 69 12.41 -9.59 17.93
C GLY A 69 11.59 -9.84 16.67
N LEU A 70 11.25 -8.78 15.92
CA LEU A 70 10.56 -8.91 14.64
C LEU A 70 11.54 -9.37 13.55
N ASN A 71 11.00 -10.07 12.54
CA ASN A 71 11.77 -10.61 11.41
C ASN A 71 11.21 -10.20 10.04
N ALA A 72 10.22 -9.30 10.01
CA ALA A 72 9.65 -8.77 8.78
C ALA A 72 9.17 -7.33 8.95
N GLN A 73 9.19 -6.58 7.87
CA GLN A 73 8.63 -5.22 7.82
C GLN A 73 7.93 -4.99 6.48
N ARG A 74 6.65 -4.57 6.53
CA ARG A 74 5.95 -4.10 5.34
C ARG A 74 6.08 -2.58 5.23
N ILE A 75 6.47 -2.13 4.05
CA ILE A 75 6.50 -0.70 3.69
C ILE A 75 5.72 -0.49 2.38
N SER A 76 5.34 0.73 2.07
CA SER A 76 4.92 1.11 0.73
C SER A 76 5.88 2.14 0.14
N LEU A 77 5.97 2.16 -1.18
CA LEU A 77 6.71 3.17 -1.92
C LEU A 77 5.76 4.32 -2.29
N GLU A 78 6.24 5.55 -2.16
CA GLU A 78 5.45 6.71 -2.55
C GLU A 78 5.65 6.99 -4.04
N TRP A 79 4.65 6.64 -4.86
CA TRP A 79 4.71 6.83 -6.31
C TRP A 79 4.97 8.28 -6.69
N SER A 80 4.32 9.23 -5.98
CA SER A 80 4.48 10.66 -6.24
C SER A 80 5.90 11.19 -5.95
N ARG A 81 6.65 10.50 -5.08
CA ARG A 81 8.05 10.81 -4.79
C ARG A 81 8.98 10.23 -5.85
N ILE A 82 8.70 9.00 -6.29
CA ILE A 82 9.51 8.29 -7.29
C ILE A 82 9.30 8.85 -8.69
N GLU A 83 8.06 9.19 -9.06
CA GLU A 83 7.67 9.75 -10.36
C GLU A 83 6.89 11.05 -10.14
N PRO A 84 7.58 12.16 -9.80
CA PRO A 84 6.95 13.44 -9.48
C PRO A 84 6.21 14.07 -10.65
N GLU A 85 6.62 13.79 -11.88
CA GLU A 85 5.96 14.16 -13.13
C GLU A 85 5.92 12.95 -14.07
N PRO A 86 5.00 12.90 -15.03
CA PRO A 86 4.87 11.75 -15.94
C PRO A 86 6.18 11.41 -16.64
N SER A 87 6.69 10.20 -16.44
CA SER A 87 7.95 9.67 -16.99
C SER A 87 9.24 10.36 -16.49
N VAL A 88 9.13 11.24 -15.50
CA VAL A 88 10.29 11.83 -14.82
C VAL A 88 10.49 11.10 -13.49
N PHE A 89 11.62 10.43 -13.34
CA PHE A 89 11.92 9.64 -12.15
C PHE A 89 12.99 10.30 -11.29
N ASP A 90 12.69 10.39 -9.99
CA ASP A 90 13.66 10.85 -8.99
C ASP A 90 14.55 9.68 -8.56
N THR A 91 15.80 9.72 -9.03
CA THR A 91 16.82 8.70 -8.70
C THR A 91 17.24 8.78 -7.24
N ALA A 92 17.27 9.97 -6.63
CA ALA A 92 17.63 10.11 -5.23
C ALA A 92 16.57 9.47 -4.32
N ALA A 93 15.29 9.55 -4.69
CA ALA A 93 14.23 8.86 -3.98
C ALA A 93 14.39 7.33 -4.08
N LEU A 94 14.72 6.80 -5.26
CA LEU A 94 14.99 5.37 -5.44
C LEU A 94 16.23 4.92 -4.66
N ASP A 95 17.30 5.71 -4.65
CA ASP A 95 18.51 5.43 -3.90
C ASP A 95 18.21 5.39 -2.39
N ARG A 96 17.39 6.32 -1.87
CA ARG A 96 16.98 6.31 -0.46
C ARG A 96 16.14 5.08 -0.11
N TYR A 97 15.19 4.68 -0.94
CA TYR A 97 14.46 3.43 -0.73
C TYR A 97 15.39 2.21 -0.75
N ARG A 98 16.40 2.21 -1.61
CA ARG A 98 17.41 1.15 -1.63
C ARG A 98 18.20 1.08 -0.33
N GLU A 99 18.63 2.22 0.22
CA GLU A 99 19.29 2.29 1.53
C GLU A 99 18.41 1.70 2.64
N ILE A 100 17.13 2.08 2.68
CA ILE A 100 16.17 1.56 3.64
C ILE A 100 16.02 0.04 3.53
N LEU A 101 15.90 -0.49 2.31
CA LEU A 101 15.79 -1.95 2.09
C LEU A 101 17.07 -2.68 2.51
N ILE A 102 18.25 -2.14 2.24
CA ILE A 102 19.52 -2.67 2.72
C ILE A 102 19.56 -2.66 4.25
N ALA A 103 19.11 -1.57 4.88
CA ALA A 103 19.04 -1.45 6.32
C ALA A 103 18.08 -2.48 6.96
N MET A 104 16.96 -2.80 6.29
CA MET A 104 16.05 -3.88 6.73
C MET A 104 16.76 -5.24 6.70
N HIS A 105 17.39 -5.60 5.59
CA HIS A 105 18.14 -6.85 5.47
C HIS A 105 19.27 -6.97 6.51
N ALA A 106 20.01 -5.88 6.75
CA ALA A 106 21.09 -5.85 7.73
C ALA A 106 20.61 -6.15 9.16
N ARG A 107 19.32 -5.94 9.45
CA ARG A 107 18.66 -6.18 10.74
C ARG A 107 17.87 -7.48 10.79
N GLY A 108 17.94 -8.31 9.75
CA GLY A 108 17.17 -9.55 9.65
C GLY A 108 15.68 -9.34 9.46
N LEU A 109 15.25 -8.14 9.02
CA LEU A 109 13.86 -7.83 8.71
C LEU A 109 13.61 -8.11 7.24
N GLU A 110 12.77 -9.11 6.93
CA GLU A 110 12.39 -9.43 5.55
C GLU A 110 11.48 -8.34 4.98
N PRO A 111 11.85 -7.70 3.84
CA PRO A 111 11.03 -6.69 3.23
C PRO A 111 9.77 -7.25 2.55
N MET A 112 8.62 -6.60 2.81
CA MET A 112 7.41 -6.76 2.03
C MET A 112 7.00 -5.39 1.50
N VAL A 113 7.06 -5.19 0.18
CA VAL A 113 6.95 -3.85 -0.41
C VAL A 113 5.66 -3.71 -1.20
N ALA A 114 4.87 -2.68 -0.87
CA ALA A 114 3.69 -2.30 -1.60
C ALA A 114 4.00 -1.20 -2.62
N LEU A 115 3.60 -1.42 -3.89
CA LEU A 115 3.75 -0.45 -4.96
C LEU A 115 2.73 0.70 -4.85
N HIS A 116 1.52 0.40 -4.36
CA HIS A 116 0.46 1.39 -4.18
C HIS A 116 -0.24 1.20 -2.84
N HIS A 117 -0.32 2.28 -2.06
CA HIS A 117 -1.02 2.31 -0.78
C HIS A 117 -1.82 3.61 -0.64
N PHE A 118 -2.93 3.69 -1.40
CA PHE A 118 -3.97 4.73 -1.38
C PHE A 118 -3.60 6.08 -1.99
N THR A 119 -2.34 6.46 -2.02
CA THR A 119 -1.90 7.76 -2.55
C THR A 119 -1.61 7.71 -4.04
N ASN A 120 -2.01 8.75 -4.76
CA ASN A 120 -1.72 8.92 -6.18
C ASN A 120 -0.91 10.20 -6.42
N PRO A 121 0.06 10.18 -7.36
CA PRO A 121 0.65 11.42 -7.84
C PRO A 121 -0.43 12.40 -8.33
N ARG A 122 -0.26 13.69 -8.06
CA ARG A 122 -1.22 14.72 -8.50
C ARG A 122 -1.44 14.68 -10.01
N TRP A 123 -0.37 14.50 -10.78
CA TRP A 123 -0.45 14.41 -12.23
C TRP A 123 -1.32 13.21 -12.71
N LEU A 124 -1.34 12.10 -11.97
CA LEU A 124 -2.19 10.96 -12.30
C LEU A 124 -3.66 11.29 -12.10
N VAL A 125 -4.00 11.94 -10.99
CA VAL A 125 -5.37 12.40 -10.72
C VAL A 125 -5.85 13.37 -11.78
N GLU A 126 -5.01 14.33 -12.19
CA GLU A 126 -5.29 15.30 -13.25
C GLU A 126 -5.54 14.61 -14.61
N LYS A 127 -4.90 13.48 -14.87
CA LYS A 127 -5.09 12.67 -16.09
C LYS A 127 -6.28 11.72 -16.04
N GLY A 128 -7.01 11.66 -14.93
CA GLY A 128 -8.23 10.85 -14.81
C GLY A 128 -8.11 9.64 -13.88
N ASP A 129 -6.99 9.50 -13.16
CA ASP A 129 -6.82 8.48 -12.12
C ASP A 129 -6.98 7.04 -12.69
N PHE A 130 -7.51 6.13 -11.87
CA PHE A 130 -7.83 4.76 -12.33
C PHE A 130 -9.10 4.67 -13.22
N ASN A 131 -9.65 5.81 -13.68
CA ASN A 131 -10.79 5.82 -14.61
C ASN A 131 -10.40 5.95 -16.09
N VAL A 132 -9.13 5.90 -16.42
CA VAL A 132 -8.65 5.97 -17.81
C VAL A 132 -7.83 4.72 -18.16
N ASP A 133 -8.01 4.20 -19.35
CA ASP A 133 -7.35 2.94 -19.79
C ASP A 133 -5.82 3.05 -19.73
N VAL A 134 -5.27 4.22 -20.05
CA VAL A 134 -3.82 4.48 -20.08
C VAL A 134 -3.15 4.37 -18.71
N VAL A 135 -3.91 4.29 -17.59
CA VAL A 135 -3.35 4.11 -16.25
C VAL A 135 -2.57 2.80 -16.13
N VAL A 136 -2.94 1.79 -16.90
CA VAL A 136 -2.22 0.51 -16.94
C VAL A 136 -0.78 0.71 -17.40
N ASP A 137 -0.58 1.50 -18.46
CA ASP A 137 0.75 1.82 -19.00
C ASP A 137 1.56 2.67 -17.99
N TYR A 138 0.90 3.63 -17.32
CA TYR A 138 1.54 4.45 -16.29
C TYR A 138 2.02 3.60 -15.12
N PHE A 139 1.16 2.73 -14.60
CA PHE A 139 1.51 1.87 -13.48
C PHE A 139 2.58 0.83 -13.85
N GLN A 140 2.49 0.26 -15.05
CA GLN A 140 3.50 -0.68 -15.56
C GLN A 140 4.88 -0.01 -15.69
N ARG A 141 4.93 1.21 -16.22
CA ARG A 141 6.16 2.00 -16.33
C ARG A 141 6.78 2.29 -14.95
N TYR A 142 5.96 2.74 -14.00
CA TYR A 142 6.37 2.94 -12.62
C TYR A 142 6.90 1.65 -12.00
N ALA A 143 6.15 0.56 -12.09
CA ALA A 143 6.55 -0.74 -11.57
C ALA A 143 7.88 -1.22 -12.19
N ALA A 144 8.05 -1.07 -13.51
CA ALA A 144 9.29 -1.45 -14.21
C ALA A 144 10.50 -0.66 -13.67
N LYS A 145 10.35 0.65 -13.46
CA LYS A 145 11.42 1.49 -12.91
C LYS A 145 11.79 1.08 -11.49
N VAL A 146 10.79 0.80 -10.64
CA VAL A 146 11.00 0.31 -9.27
C VAL A 146 11.67 -1.07 -9.27
N VAL A 147 11.21 -1.99 -10.10
CA VAL A 147 11.78 -3.34 -10.25
C VAL A 147 13.23 -3.28 -10.71
N ASP A 148 13.54 -2.36 -11.62
CA ASP A 148 14.92 -2.17 -12.10
C ASP A 148 15.86 -1.65 -11.00
N ALA A 149 15.36 -0.75 -10.15
CA ALA A 149 16.16 -0.11 -9.13
C ALA A 149 16.26 -0.92 -7.81
N LEU A 150 15.22 -1.65 -7.42
CA LEU A 150 15.05 -2.20 -6.07
C LEU A 150 14.77 -3.72 -6.05
N GLY A 151 14.46 -4.33 -7.18
CA GLY A 151 13.89 -5.68 -7.23
C GLY A 151 14.79 -6.77 -6.67
N ASP A 152 16.10 -6.58 -6.69
CA ASP A 152 17.09 -7.49 -6.10
C ASP A 152 17.00 -7.59 -4.56
N LEU A 153 16.37 -6.61 -3.92
CA LEU A 153 16.21 -6.52 -2.47
C LEU A 153 14.81 -6.91 -1.97
N ILE A 154 13.87 -7.20 -2.88
CA ILE A 154 12.45 -7.37 -2.49
C ILE A 154 11.97 -8.80 -2.77
N PRO A 155 11.90 -9.66 -1.76
CA PRO A 155 11.39 -11.02 -1.91
C PRO A 155 9.87 -11.10 -2.01
N LYS A 156 9.15 -10.11 -1.45
CA LYS A 156 7.68 -10.09 -1.36
C LYS A 156 7.12 -8.76 -1.83
N TRP A 157 6.26 -8.80 -2.86
CA TRP A 157 5.63 -7.66 -3.46
C TRP A 157 4.12 -7.64 -3.22
N ILE A 158 3.62 -6.46 -2.88
CA ILE A 158 2.20 -6.13 -2.88
C ILE A 158 1.99 -5.09 -3.98
N THR A 159 1.22 -5.40 -5.00
CA THR A 159 0.94 -4.44 -6.07
C THR A 159 0.00 -3.34 -5.58
N PHE A 160 -1.06 -3.73 -4.87
CA PHE A 160 -2.06 -2.83 -4.29
C PHE A 160 -2.38 -3.23 -2.86
N ASN A 161 -2.38 -2.24 -1.96
CA ASN A 161 -2.97 -2.40 -0.65
C ASN A 161 -4.48 -2.13 -0.73
N GLU A 162 -5.27 -3.12 -0.35
CA GLU A 162 -6.72 -3.04 -0.14
C GLU A 162 -7.50 -2.33 -1.27
N PRO A 163 -7.41 -2.80 -2.52
CA PRO A 163 -8.01 -2.08 -3.66
C PRO A 163 -9.53 -1.87 -3.51
N MET A 164 -10.24 -2.79 -2.85
CA MET A 164 -11.68 -2.62 -2.63
C MET A 164 -11.98 -1.55 -1.57
N VAL A 165 -11.15 -1.42 -0.53
CA VAL A 165 -11.28 -0.33 0.45
C VAL A 165 -10.99 1.00 -0.24
N TYR A 166 -9.89 1.07 -1.00
CA TYR A 166 -9.56 2.25 -1.79
C TYR A 166 -10.73 2.71 -2.68
N VAL A 167 -11.30 1.77 -3.46
CA VAL A 167 -12.40 2.09 -4.37
C VAL A 167 -13.66 2.50 -3.62
N PHE A 168 -14.02 1.79 -2.56
CA PHE A 168 -15.22 2.11 -1.77
C PHE A 168 -15.12 3.50 -1.13
N MET A 169 -14.02 3.77 -0.43
CA MET A 169 -13.82 5.02 0.29
C MET A 169 -13.66 6.22 -0.65
N ARG A 170 -13.07 6.02 -1.83
CA ARG A 170 -12.79 7.08 -2.78
C ARG A 170 -13.94 7.36 -3.74
N TYR A 171 -14.61 6.32 -4.24
CA TYR A 171 -15.61 6.45 -5.30
C TYR A 171 -17.06 6.42 -4.81
N MET A 172 -17.31 5.89 -3.61
CA MET A 172 -18.66 5.68 -3.10
C MET A 172 -18.95 6.42 -1.79
N ASN A 173 -17.95 6.56 -0.91
CA ASN A 173 -18.15 7.10 0.44
C ASN A 173 -17.56 8.50 0.66
N ASP A 174 -16.79 9.03 -0.27
CA ASP A 174 -16.15 10.35 -0.23
C ASP A 174 -15.30 10.60 1.05
N GLU A 175 -14.77 9.53 1.63
CA GLU A 175 -13.90 9.59 2.81
C GLU A 175 -12.41 9.64 2.47
N PHE A 176 -12.05 9.35 1.20
CA PHE A 176 -10.72 9.53 0.65
C PHE A 176 -10.70 10.65 -0.37
N PRO A 177 -9.52 11.16 -0.79
CA PRO A 177 -9.43 12.15 -1.85
C PRO A 177 -10.27 11.76 -3.06
N ALA A 178 -11.26 12.60 -3.38
CA ALA A 178 -12.26 12.25 -4.37
C ALA A 178 -11.71 12.27 -5.80
N PRO A 179 -12.07 11.30 -6.66
CA PRO A 179 -11.76 11.37 -8.08
C PRO A 179 -12.71 12.33 -8.79
N GLN A 180 -12.39 12.69 -10.03
CA GLN A 180 -13.28 13.53 -10.85
C GLN A 180 -14.64 12.87 -11.15
N LYS A 181 -14.73 11.55 -11.11
CA LYS A 181 -15.93 10.76 -11.37
C LYS A 181 -16.23 9.85 -10.20
N HIS A 182 -17.46 9.91 -9.70
CA HIS A 182 -17.95 9.14 -8.55
C HIS A 182 -19.00 8.11 -8.91
N GLY A 183 -19.29 7.22 -7.98
CA GLY A 183 -20.36 6.25 -8.03
C GLY A 183 -19.95 4.88 -8.51
N PHE A 184 -20.91 3.97 -8.60
CA PHE A 184 -20.67 2.56 -8.89
C PHE A 184 -19.98 2.31 -10.24
N GLY A 185 -20.40 2.97 -11.31
CA GLY A 185 -19.81 2.81 -12.64
C GLY A 185 -18.31 3.13 -12.65
N PRO A 186 -17.91 4.36 -12.27
CA PRO A 186 -16.50 4.72 -12.14
C PRO A 186 -15.73 3.84 -11.13
N GLY A 187 -16.35 3.45 -10.01
CA GLY A 187 -15.74 2.54 -9.04
C GLY A 187 -15.42 1.17 -9.65
N PHE A 188 -16.36 0.56 -10.38
CA PHE A 188 -16.11 -0.71 -11.08
C PHE A 188 -15.05 -0.58 -12.17
N GLN A 189 -15.01 0.54 -12.88
CA GLN A 189 -13.97 0.80 -13.86
C GLN A 189 -12.60 0.89 -13.19
N ALA A 190 -12.50 1.58 -12.06
CA ALA A 190 -11.27 1.66 -11.29
C ALA A 190 -10.79 0.29 -10.81
N VAL A 191 -11.68 -0.55 -10.26
CA VAL A 191 -11.33 -1.94 -9.88
C VAL A 191 -10.78 -2.72 -11.08
N ARG A 192 -11.45 -2.64 -12.22
CA ARG A 192 -10.99 -3.30 -13.44
C ARG A 192 -9.59 -2.86 -13.85
N HIS A 193 -9.32 -1.54 -13.85
CA HIS A 193 -8.00 -1.03 -14.20
C HIS A 193 -6.95 -1.41 -13.16
N MET A 194 -7.26 -1.37 -11.87
CA MET A 194 -6.34 -1.83 -10.82
C MET A 194 -5.97 -3.32 -10.99
N LEU A 195 -6.91 -4.17 -11.40
CA LEU A 195 -6.60 -5.58 -11.72
C LEU A 195 -5.70 -5.72 -12.95
N HIS A 196 -5.90 -4.90 -14.00
CA HIS A 196 -5.01 -4.88 -15.15
C HIS A 196 -3.60 -4.35 -14.76
N CYS A 197 -3.53 -3.30 -13.94
CA CYS A 197 -2.28 -2.80 -13.38
C CYS A 197 -1.56 -3.87 -12.55
N HIS A 198 -2.31 -4.61 -11.72
CA HIS A 198 -1.76 -5.75 -10.98
C HIS A 198 -1.14 -6.80 -11.92
N ALA A 199 -1.86 -7.21 -12.95
CA ALA A 199 -1.37 -8.19 -13.91
C ALA A 199 -0.11 -7.68 -14.65
N ALA A 200 -0.10 -6.42 -15.10
CA ALA A 200 1.05 -5.82 -15.74
C ALA A 200 2.29 -5.76 -14.82
N ALA A 201 2.11 -5.32 -13.56
CA ALA A 201 3.17 -5.30 -12.57
C ALA A 201 3.65 -6.72 -12.22
N TYR A 202 2.72 -7.68 -12.05
CA TYR A 202 3.06 -9.08 -11.82
C TYR A 202 3.99 -9.64 -12.89
N HIS A 203 3.62 -9.46 -14.16
CA HIS A 203 4.45 -9.93 -15.28
C HIS A 203 5.80 -9.22 -15.33
N THR A 204 5.83 -7.92 -15.07
CA THR A 204 7.07 -7.14 -15.02
C THR A 204 8.03 -7.66 -13.93
N ILE A 205 7.52 -7.90 -12.73
CA ILE A 205 8.30 -8.43 -11.61
C ILE A 205 8.79 -9.85 -11.91
N LYS A 206 7.87 -10.73 -12.33
CA LYS A 206 8.18 -12.15 -12.58
C LYS A 206 9.12 -12.37 -13.76
N ALA A 207 9.14 -11.50 -14.75
CA ALA A 207 10.08 -11.58 -15.87
C ALA A 207 11.54 -11.39 -15.42
N LYS A 208 11.78 -10.57 -14.39
CA LYS A 208 13.13 -10.28 -13.89
C LYS A 208 13.49 -11.08 -12.64
N TYR A 209 12.51 -11.31 -11.77
CA TYR A 209 12.66 -12.01 -10.48
C TYR A 209 11.59 -13.12 -10.34
N PRO A 210 11.75 -14.25 -11.02
CA PRO A 210 10.72 -15.29 -11.08
C PRO A 210 10.39 -15.93 -9.72
N GLU A 211 11.34 -15.94 -8.78
CA GLU A 211 11.17 -16.59 -7.47
C GLU A 211 10.46 -15.70 -6.43
N THR A 212 10.34 -14.39 -6.68
CA THR A 212 9.70 -13.49 -5.72
C THR A 212 8.20 -13.76 -5.59
N GLN A 213 7.65 -13.53 -4.43
CA GLN A 213 6.21 -13.60 -4.20
C GLN A 213 5.55 -12.28 -4.58
N VAL A 214 4.44 -12.35 -5.33
CA VAL A 214 3.70 -11.16 -5.79
C VAL A 214 2.22 -11.38 -5.53
N GLY A 215 1.58 -10.43 -4.85
CA GLY A 215 0.16 -10.49 -4.54
C GLY A 215 -0.50 -9.13 -4.35
N ILE A 216 -1.74 -9.19 -3.87
CA ILE A 216 -2.55 -8.04 -3.45
C ILE A 216 -2.83 -8.22 -1.96
N ALA A 217 -2.65 -7.17 -1.14
CA ALA A 217 -3.14 -7.20 0.22
C ALA A 217 -4.64 -6.88 0.23
N LYS A 218 -5.45 -7.86 0.62
CA LYS A 218 -6.92 -7.72 0.63
C LYS A 218 -7.41 -7.54 2.06
N SER A 219 -8.25 -6.54 2.29
CA SER A 219 -9.06 -6.45 3.51
C SER A 219 -10.14 -7.54 3.46
N MET A 220 -10.10 -8.44 4.41
CA MET A 220 -11.09 -9.51 4.54
C MET A 220 -11.74 -9.42 5.91
N GLN A 221 -13.05 -9.39 5.91
CA GLN A 221 -13.86 -9.41 7.14
C GLN A 221 -14.45 -10.79 7.33
N VAL A 222 -14.40 -11.28 8.55
CA VAL A 222 -15.10 -12.50 8.97
C VAL A 222 -16.27 -12.09 9.82
N PHE A 223 -17.46 -12.52 9.44
CA PHE A 223 -18.69 -12.22 10.15
C PHE A 223 -19.10 -13.41 11.02
N ALA A 224 -19.34 -13.18 12.30
CA ALA A 224 -19.83 -14.17 13.22
C ALA A 224 -21.21 -13.76 13.77
N PRO A 225 -22.07 -14.72 14.10
CA PRO A 225 -23.32 -14.42 14.79
C PRO A 225 -23.04 -13.65 16.08
N ARG A 226 -23.81 -12.61 16.36
CA ARG A 226 -23.70 -11.88 17.62
C ARG A 226 -24.15 -12.73 18.83
N LEU A 227 -25.18 -13.54 18.62
CA LEU A 227 -25.72 -14.44 19.64
C LEU A 227 -25.63 -15.88 19.13
N ASP A 228 -24.95 -16.73 19.89
CA ASP A 228 -24.89 -18.17 19.60
C ASP A 228 -26.29 -18.78 19.62
N GLY A 229 -26.61 -19.53 18.58
CA GLY A 229 -27.93 -20.17 18.44
C GLY A 229 -29.02 -19.27 17.84
N ASN A 230 -28.81 -18.00 17.62
CA ASN A 230 -29.75 -17.14 16.90
C ASN A 230 -29.66 -17.43 15.38
N TRP A 231 -30.77 -17.96 14.84
CA TRP A 231 -30.84 -18.36 13.44
C TRP A 231 -30.72 -17.17 12.47
N LEU A 232 -31.22 -15.98 12.84
CA LEU A 232 -31.17 -14.78 12.02
C LEU A 232 -29.76 -14.23 11.96
N ASP A 233 -29.07 -14.12 13.12
CA ASP A 233 -27.68 -13.71 13.17
C ASP A 233 -26.78 -14.65 12.37
N SER A 234 -27.02 -15.97 12.51
CA SER A 234 -26.28 -16.99 11.77
C SER A 234 -26.53 -16.94 10.26
N TRP A 235 -27.79 -16.63 9.87
CA TRP A 235 -28.14 -16.46 8.45
C TRP A 235 -27.50 -15.20 7.86
N MET A 236 -27.56 -14.08 8.59
CA MET A 236 -26.92 -12.82 8.17
C MET A 236 -25.40 -12.97 8.04
N ALA A 237 -24.74 -13.53 9.06
CA ALA A 237 -23.29 -13.74 9.02
C ALA A 237 -22.85 -14.52 7.77
N ARG A 238 -23.56 -15.60 7.42
CA ARG A 238 -23.29 -16.43 6.24
C ARG A 238 -23.61 -15.77 4.89
N ARG A 239 -24.39 -14.68 4.87
CA ARG A 239 -24.76 -13.98 3.62
C ARG A 239 -23.81 -12.83 3.27
N VAL A 240 -23.04 -12.37 4.23
CA VAL A 240 -22.10 -11.25 4.07
C VAL A 240 -20.68 -11.75 3.77
N GLU A 241 -20.37 -13.02 4.05
CA GLU A 241 -19.15 -13.70 3.57
C GLU A 241 -19.20 -13.90 2.04
#